data_3bef5002bf804f2c46388310a73c35ee
#
_entry.id   3bef5002bf804f2c46388310a73c35ee
#
_cell.length_a   1.000
_cell.length_b   1.000
_cell.length_c   1.000
_cell.angle_alpha   90.00
_cell.angle_beta   90.00
_cell.angle_gamma   90.00
#
_symmetry.space_group_name_H-M   'P 1'
#
loop_
_entity.id
_entity.type
_entity.pdbx_description
1 polymer ?
#
loop_
_entity_poly.entity_id
_entity_poly.type
_entity_poly.pdbx_seq_one_letter_code
_entity_poly.pdbx_strand_id
1 'polypeptide(L)'
;MKLKPRKIAEAVAEKILMASGYLTSIVIVLIVVFLFREGAGLFDSPAVEQGYVLAVNRANPVQSLTPEQIMQIFDADLTNWSEVGGPDDSILVFRLDDITSYATEQELGADLSRAPQCLSRIVADHPNMIAYLPEQYVAPDFAGKVLGE
;
A
#
# COMPACT_ATOMS: atom_id res chain seq x y z
N MET A 1 -57.62 -22.72 33.12
CA MET A 1 -56.67 -22.65 34.22
C MET A 1 -56.04 -21.24 34.24
N LYS A 2 -56.32 -20.51 35.30
CA LYS A 2 -55.71 -19.14 35.38
C LYS A 2 -54.27 -19.25 35.89
N LEU A 3 -53.33 -18.87 35.10
CA LEU A 3 -51.94 -18.74 35.53
C LEU A 3 -51.82 -17.63 36.59
N LYS A 4 -51.11 -17.91 37.65
CA LYS A 4 -50.83 -16.89 38.66
C LYS A 4 -50.01 -15.75 38.05
N PRO A 5 -50.32 -14.48 38.32
CA PRO A 5 -49.55 -13.34 37.78
C PRO A 5 -48.05 -13.44 38.00
N ARG A 6 -47.63 -14.05 39.13
CA ARG A 6 -46.23 -14.26 39.47
C ARG A 6 -45.52 -15.19 38.48
N LYS A 7 -46.16 -16.28 38.06
CA LYS A 7 -45.61 -17.22 37.06
C LYS A 7 -45.48 -16.56 35.68
N ILE A 8 -46.40 -15.71 35.31
CA ILE A 8 -46.36 -14.96 34.07
C ILE A 8 -45.19 -13.97 34.10
N ALA A 9 -45.01 -13.27 35.23
CA ALA A 9 -43.89 -12.33 35.40
C ALA A 9 -42.52 -13.04 35.35
N GLU A 10 -42.41 -14.22 35.96
CA GLU A 10 -41.19 -15.04 35.91
C GLU A 10 -40.89 -15.51 34.49
N ALA A 11 -41.88 -15.98 33.74
CA ALA A 11 -41.72 -16.41 32.37
C ALA A 11 -41.30 -15.25 31.44
N VAL A 12 -41.89 -14.09 31.63
CA VAL A 12 -41.52 -12.87 30.87
C VAL A 12 -40.12 -12.43 31.21
N ALA A 13 -39.76 -12.40 32.50
CA ALA A 13 -38.41 -12.04 32.94
C ALA A 13 -37.36 -13.00 32.37
N GLU A 14 -37.62 -14.30 32.38
CA GLU A 14 -36.74 -15.31 31.80
C GLU A 14 -36.52 -15.09 30.29
N LYS A 15 -37.58 -14.83 29.54
CA LYS A 15 -37.52 -14.56 28.11
C LYS A 15 -36.75 -13.28 27.83
N ILE A 16 -36.94 -12.24 28.61
CA ILE A 16 -36.19 -10.97 28.48
C ILE A 16 -34.71 -11.20 28.75
N LEU A 17 -34.35 -11.96 29.76
CA LEU A 17 -32.97 -12.29 30.09
C LEU A 17 -32.30 -13.10 28.95
N MET A 18 -32.99 -14.10 28.41
CA MET A 18 -32.51 -14.89 27.29
C MET A 18 -32.33 -14.02 26.04
N ALA A 19 -33.30 -13.18 25.73
CA ALA A 19 -33.21 -12.26 24.58
C ALA A 19 -32.05 -11.27 24.73
N SER A 20 -31.84 -10.75 25.94
CA SER A 20 -30.71 -9.85 26.24
C SER A 20 -29.36 -10.55 26.06
N GLY A 21 -29.25 -11.82 26.51
CA GLY A 21 -28.04 -12.63 26.33
C GLY A 21 -27.74 -12.90 24.86
N TYR A 22 -28.74 -13.28 24.07
CA TYR A 22 -28.59 -13.48 22.63
C TYR A 22 -28.22 -12.17 21.91
N LEU A 23 -28.88 -11.08 22.25
CA LEU A 23 -28.59 -9.76 21.65
C LEU A 23 -27.14 -9.35 21.92
N THR A 24 -26.68 -9.51 23.16
CA THR A 24 -25.30 -9.20 23.54
C THR A 24 -24.31 -10.07 22.75
N SER A 25 -24.59 -11.36 22.62
CA SER A 25 -23.74 -12.28 21.84
C SER A 25 -23.68 -11.89 20.37
N ILE A 26 -24.81 -11.52 19.78
CA ILE A 26 -24.88 -11.06 18.39
C ILE A 26 -24.05 -9.78 18.20
N VAL A 27 -24.17 -8.82 19.12
CA VAL A 27 -23.40 -7.58 19.07
C VAL A 27 -21.89 -7.85 19.15
N ILE A 28 -21.46 -8.75 20.04
CA ILE A 28 -20.05 -9.13 20.16
C ILE A 28 -19.55 -9.77 18.87
N VAL A 29 -20.31 -10.70 18.29
CA VAL A 29 -19.96 -11.33 17.01
C VAL A 29 -19.86 -10.31 15.89
N LEU A 30 -20.79 -9.36 15.82
CA LEU A 30 -20.76 -8.27 14.83
C LEU A 30 -19.52 -7.39 14.99
N ILE A 31 -19.15 -7.06 16.22
CA ILE A 31 -17.95 -6.28 16.51
C ILE A 31 -16.71 -7.04 16.06
N VAL A 32 -16.60 -8.32 16.37
CA VAL A 32 -15.47 -9.16 15.96
C VAL A 32 -15.39 -9.25 14.45
N VAL A 33 -16.51 -9.51 13.76
CA VAL A 33 -16.56 -9.56 12.29
C VAL A 33 -16.16 -8.20 11.69
N PHE A 34 -16.66 -7.11 12.26
CA PHE A 34 -16.30 -5.76 11.81
C PHE A 34 -14.79 -5.50 11.95
N LEU A 35 -14.21 -5.83 13.11
CA LEU A 35 -12.79 -5.67 13.35
C LEU A 35 -11.93 -6.52 12.39
N PHE A 36 -12.37 -7.74 12.09
CA PHE A 36 -11.69 -8.57 11.10
C PHE A 36 -11.75 -7.99 9.70
N ARG A 37 -12.88 -7.42 9.30
CA ARG A 37 -13.01 -6.78 7.98
C ARG A 37 -12.15 -5.53 7.87
N GLU A 38 -12.13 -4.70 8.89
CA GLU A 38 -11.26 -3.52 8.94
C GLU A 38 -9.77 -3.92 8.99
N GLY A 39 -9.45 -4.93 9.80
CA GLY A 39 -8.09 -5.45 9.89
C GLY A 39 -7.61 -6.10 8.59
N ALA A 40 -8.46 -6.84 7.90
CA ALA A 40 -8.14 -7.43 6.60
C ALA A 40 -7.87 -6.35 5.54
N GLY A 41 -8.60 -5.23 5.59
CA GLY A 41 -8.35 -4.09 4.73
C GLY A 41 -6.97 -3.47 4.90
N LEU A 42 -6.38 -3.56 6.09
CA LEU A 42 -5.02 -3.12 6.34
C LEU A 42 -3.98 -4.03 5.68
N PHE A 43 -4.26 -5.33 5.59
CA PHE A 43 -3.39 -6.27 4.89
C PHE A 43 -3.51 -6.18 3.37
N ASP A 44 -4.64 -5.72 2.87
CA ASP A 44 -4.89 -5.49 1.44
C ASP A 44 -4.50 -4.08 0.99
N SER A 45 -3.89 -3.29 1.86
CA SER A 45 -3.40 -1.95 1.49
C SER A 45 -2.38 -2.05 0.36
N PRO A 46 -2.52 -1.27 -0.71
CA PRO A 46 -1.56 -1.29 -1.80
C PRO A 46 -0.18 -0.87 -1.28
N ALA A 47 0.87 -1.55 -1.76
CA ALA A 47 2.25 -1.20 -1.41
C ALA A 47 2.64 0.19 -1.96
N VAL A 48 1.96 0.63 -3.01
CA VAL A 48 2.10 1.97 -3.59
C VAL A 48 0.89 2.79 -3.17
N GLU A 49 1.14 3.90 -2.49
CA GLU A 49 0.07 4.81 -2.07
C GLU A 49 -0.63 5.46 -3.26
N GLN A 50 -1.89 5.83 -3.08
CA GLN A 50 -2.63 6.56 -4.10
C GLN A 50 -1.93 7.89 -4.41
N GLY A 51 -1.74 8.18 -5.70
CA GLY A 51 -1.03 9.36 -6.15
C GLY A 51 0.49 9.18 -6.31
N TYR A 52 1.00 7.97 -6.06
CA TYR A 52 2.39 7.59 -6.27
C TYR A 52 2.50 6.49 -7.32
N VAL A 53 3.66 6.40 -7.93
CA VAL A 53 3.98 5.36 -8.92
C VAL A 53 5.37 4.80 -8.67
N LEU A 54 5.60 3.57 -9.12
CA LEU A 54 6.93 2.97 -9.23
C LEU A 54 7.41 3.10 -10.65
N ALA A 55 8.59 3.67 -10.83
CA ALA A 55 9.21 3.85 -12.13
C ALA A 55 10.54 3.12 -12.19
N VAL A 56 10.84 2.52 -13.33
CA VAL A 56 12.12 1.87 -13.60
C VAL A 56 12.64 2.30 -14.95
N ASN A 57 13.93 1.99 -15.21
CA ASN A 57 14.53 2.22 -16.52
C ASN A 57 13.82 1.37 -17.58
N ARG A 58 13.64 1.92 -18.78
CA ARG A 58 13.02 1.22 -19.91
C ARG A 58 13.75 -0.05 -20.34
N ALA A 59 15.06 -0.11 -20.11
CA ALA A 59 15.86 -1.29 -20.39
C ALA A 59 15.57 -2.46 -19.42
N ASN A 60 14.93 -2.20 -18.28
CA ASN A 60 14.57 -3.22 -17.32
C ASN A 60 13.40 -4.07 -17.86
N PRO A 61 13.54 -5.39 -17.97
CA PRO A 61 12.48 -6.26 -18.51
C PRO A 61 11.29 -6.44 -17.56
N VAL A 62 11.43 -6.09 -16.28
CA VAL A 62 10.37 -6.21 -15.29
C VAL A 62 9.23 -5.23 -15.64
N GLN A 63 8.01 -5.73 -15.73
CA GLN A 63 6.83 -4.91 -16.08
C GLN A 63 5.87 -4.72 -14.93
N SER A 64 5.90 -5.63 -13.96
CA SER A 64 5.05 -5.56 -12.77
C SER A 64 5.72 -6.23 -11.60
N LEU A 65 5.33 -5.82 -10.40
CA LEU A 65 5.76 -6.41 -9.14
C LEU A 65 4.54 -6.67 -8.27
N THR A 66 4.58 -7.75 -7.47
CA THR A 66 3.54 -7.96 -6.47
C THR A 66 3.73 -6.98 -5.30
N PRO A 67 2.67 -6.65 -4.55
CA PRO A 67 2.80 -5.81 -3.36
C PRO A 67 3.85 -6.33 -2.37
N GLU A 68 3.95 -7.65 -2.20
CA GLU A 68 4.95 -8.28 -1.33
C GLU A 68 6.37 -8.04 -1.83
N GLN A 69 6.61 -8.18 -3.13
CA GLN A 69 7.91 -7.90 -3.74
C GLN A 69 8.30 -6.44 -3.58
N ILE A 70 7.37 -5.52 -3.76
CA ILE A 70 7.60 -4.09 -3.58
C ILE A 70 8.04 -3.80 -2.14
N MET A 71 7.34 -4.34 -1.16
CA MET A 71 7.69 -4.18 0.24
C MET A 71 9.07 -4.75 0.56
N GLN A 72 9.39 -5.94 0.06
CA GLN A 72 10.69 -6.58 0.24
C GLN A 72 11.83 -5.78 -0.39
N ILE A 73 11.61 -5.17 -1.52
CA ILE A 73 12.60 -4.30 -2.19
C ILE A 73 12.89 -3.08 -1.31
N PHE A 74 11.86 -2.39 -0.83
CA PHE A 74 12.03 -1.18 -0.01
C PHE A 74 12.53 -1.47 1.41
N ASP A 75 12.32 -2.68 1.92
CA ASP A 75 12.86 -3.15 3.19
C ASP A 75 14.28 -3.73 3.06
N ALA A 76 14.84 -3.77 1.85
CA ALA A 76 16.14 -4.33 1.53
C ALA A 76 16.26 -5.86 1.77
N ASP A 77 15.16 -6.56 1.83
CA ASP A 77 15.11 -8.02 1.89
C ASP A 77 15.32 -8.64 0.50
N LEU A 78 14.96 -7.91 -0.54
CA LEU A 78 15.13 -8.29 -1.93
C LEU A 78 16.03 -7.24 -2.59
N THR A 79 17.25 -7.65 -2.98
CA THR A 79 18.32 -6.73 -3.35
C THR A 79 18.85 -6.89 -4.77
N ASN A 80 18.38 -7.91 -5.50
CA ASN A 80 18.83 -8.17 -6.86
C ASN A 80 17.63 -8.36 -7.80
N TRP A 81 17.69 -7.74 -8.97
CA TRP A 81 16.63 -7.82 -9.98
C TRP A 81 16.40 -9.25 -10.49
N SER A 82 17.42 -10.11 -10.44
CA SER A 82 17.27 -11.52 -10.85
C SER A 82 16.24 -12.29 -10.01
N GLU A 83 16.00 -11.86 -8.78
CA GLU A 83 15.02 -12.47 -7.88
C GLU A 83 13.56 -12.17 -8.29
N VAL A 84 13.36 -11.18 -9.15
CA VAL A 84 12.03 -10.79 -9.67
C VAL A 84 11.93 -10.91 -11.20
N GLY A 85 12.82 -11.66 -11.81
CA GLY A 85 12.80 -11.91 -13.25
C GLY A 85 13.53 -10.87 -14.09
N GLY A 86 14.33 -10.02 -13.46
CA GLY A 86 15.18 -9.02 -14.12
C GLY A 86 16.62 -9.53 -14.36
N PRO A 87 17.50 -8.65 -14.81
CA PRO A 87 18.91 -8.96 -14.99
C PRO A 87 19.62 -9.18 -13.65
N ASP A 88 20.78 -9.85 -13.68
CA ASP A 88 21.62 -10.02 -12.49
C ASP A 88 22.34 -8.69 -12.18
N ASP A 89 21.63 -7.82 -11.47
CA ASP A 89 22.11 -6.52 -11.04
C ASP A 89 21.45 -6.13 -9.73
N SER A 90 22.16 -5.40 -8.89
CA SER A 90 21.62 -4.95 -7.62
C SER A 90 20.53 -3.90 -7.83
N ILE A 91 19.50 -3.96 -6.98
CA ILE A 91 18.39 -2.99 -7.03
C ILE A 91 18.82 -1.70 -6.34
N LEU A 92 18.78 -0.58 -7.08
CA LEU A 92 19.02 0.75 -6.54
C LEU A 92 17.68 1.41 -6.22
N VAL A 93 17.37 1.54 -4.93
CA VAL A 93 16.14 2.16 -4.46
C VAL A 93 16.29 3.68 -4.45
N PHE A 94 15.36 4.37 -5.08
CA PHE A 94 15.28 5.82 -5.11
C PHE A 94 13.95 6.32 -4.59
N ARG A 95 14.00 7.28 -3.69
CA ARG A 95 12.83 8.02 -3.19
C ARG A 95 13.02 9.50 -3.51
N LEU A 96 11.93 10.25 -3.56
CA LEU A 96 11.99 11.68 -3.89
C LEU A 96 12.95 12.45 -2.97
N ASP A 97 13.07 12.06 -1.72
CA ASP A 97 13.97 12.68 -0.75
C ASP A 97 15.45 12.53 -1.14
N ASP A 98 15.79 11.55 -1.96
CA ASP A 98 17.15 11.28 -2.42
C ASP A 98 17.55 12.14 -3.64
N ILE A 99 16.63 12.95 -4.14
CA ILE A 99 16.87 13.73 -5.38
C ILE A 99 18.07 14.68 -5.27
N THR A 100 18.33 15.21 -4.09
CA THR A 100 19.46 16.11 -3.85
C THR A 100 20.83 15.40 -3.93
N SER A 101 20.84 14.06 -3.85
CA SER A 101 22.05 13.26 -4.06
C SER A 101 22.39 13.06 -5.53
N TYR A 102 21.45 13.32 -6.43
CA TYR A 102 21.57 13.09 -7.87
C TYR A 102 21.50 14.37 -8.70
N ALA A 103 20.95 15.43 -8.16
CA ALA A 103 20.76 16.70 -8.85
C ALA A 103 21.05 17.89 -7.92
N THR A 104 21.63 18.94 -8.48
CA THR A 104 21.90 20.19 -7.73
C THR A 104 20.62 21.03 -7.61
N GLU A 105 20.61 21.97 -6.67
CA GLU A 105 19.51 22.93 -6.52
C GLU A 105 19.30 23.75 -7.80
N GLN A 106 20.36 24.04 -8.54
CA GLN A 106 20.29 24.78 -9.81
C GLN A 106 19.61 23.94 -10.89
N GLU A 107 19.91 22.64 -10.94
CA GLU A 107 19.26 21.69 -11.87
C GLU A 107 17.80 21.49 -11.57
N LEU A 108 17.42 21.46 -10.29
CA LEU A 108 16.05 21.28 -9.86
C LEU A 108 15.18 22.53 -10.06
N GLY A 109 15.80 23.70 -10.04
CA GLY A 109 15.11 24.98 -10.15
C GLY A 109 14.39 25.42 -8.88
N ALA A 110 13.75 26.59 -8.92
CA ALA A 110 13.00 27.11 -7.78
C ALA A 110 11.79 26.21 -7.51
N ASP A 111 11.56 25.88 -6.23
CA ASP A 111 10.46 25.06 -5.78
C ASP A 111 10.33 23.71 -6.52
N LEU A 112 11.47 23.12 -6.90
CA LEU A 112 11.52 21.86 -7.64
C LEU A 112 10.79 21.90 -8.99
N SER A 113 10.79 23.08 -9.65
CA SER A 113 10.08 23.27 -10.91
C SER A 113 10.59 22.39 -12.05
N ARG A 114 11.86 21.99 -11.99
CA ARG A 114 12.51 21.10 -12.98
C ARG A 114 12.65 19.65 -12.48
N ALA A 115 12.03 19.30 -11.37
CA ALA A 115 12.13 17.97 -10.80
C ALA A 115 11.67 16.86 -11.79
N PRO A 116 10.57 17.00 -12.55
CA PRO A 116 10.20 15.98 -13.53
C PRO A 116 11.28 15.66 -14.56
N GLN A 117 11.97 16.70 -15.07
CA GLN A 117 13.05 16.52 -16.03
C GLN A 117 14.29 15.86 -15.40
N CYS A 118 14.63 16.27 -14.17
CA CYS A 118 15.73 15.66 -13.41
C CYS A 118 15.44 14.20 -13.09
N LEU A 119 14.24 13.86 -12.67
CA LEU A 119 13.82 12.49 -12.37
C LEU A 119 13.88 11.59 -13.61
N SER A 120 13.43 12.10 -14.76
CA SER A 120 13.51 11.40 -16.03
C SER A 120 14.96 11.06 -16.39
N ARG A 121 15.86 12.02 -16.25
CA ARG A 121 17.31 11.83 -16.48
C ARG A 121 17.91 10.83 -15.49
N ILE A 122 17.61 10.97 -14.21
CA ILE A 122 18.15 10.10 -13.16
C ILE A 122 17.77 8.65 -13.42
N VAL A 123 16.52 8.37 -13.73
CA VAL A 123 16.05 7.01 -14.02
C VAL A 123 16.68 6.49 -15.32
N ALA A 124 16.84 7.33 -16.34
CA ALA A 124 17.46 6.95 -17.60
C ALA A 124 18.96 6.60 -17.44
N ASP A 125 19.65 7.30 -16.54
CA ASP A 125 21.08 7.09 -16.30
C ASP A 125 21.39 5.88 -15.39
N HIS A 126 20.38 5.32 -14.74
CA HIS A 126 20.53 4.22 -13.78
C HIS A 126 19.64 3.02 -14.18
N PRO A 127 20.14 2.08 -14.97
CA PRO A 127 19.37 0.93 -15.46
C PRO A 127 18.82 0.03 -14.36
N ASN A 128 19.43 0.03 -13.18
CA ASN A 128 19.06 -0.81 -12.03
C ASN A 128 18.19 -0.08 -11.00
N MET A 129 17.75 1.14 -11.28
CA MET A 129 16.99 1.95 -10.33
C MET A 129 15.51 1.58 -10.32
N ILE A 130 14.93 1.53 -9.11
CA ILE A 130 13.49 1.58 -8.87
C ILE A 130 13.20 2.89 -8.13
N ALA A 131 12.31 3.71 -8.68
CA ALA A 131 11.98 5.01 -8.13
C ALA A 131 10.53 5.04 -7.64
N TYR A 132 10.31 5.49 -6.41
CA TYR A 132 9.00 5.72 -5.82
C TYR A 132 8.71 7.23 -5.88
N LEU A 133 7.82 7.62 -6.78
CA LEU A 133 7.61 9.00 -7.16
C LEU A 133 6.14 9.41 -7.07
N PRO A 134 5.85 10.67 -6.69
CA PRO A 134 4.52 11.23 -6.90
C PRO A 134 4.16 11.23 -8.39
N GLU A 135 2.95 10.82 -8.72
CA GLU A 135 2.46 10.73 -10.10
C GLU A 135 2.61 12.05 -10.86
N GLN A 136 2.43 13.17 -10.17
CA GLN A 136 2.56 14.50 -10.75
C GLN A 136 3.94 14.83 -11.30
N TYR A 137 4.99 14.13 -10.83
CA TYR A 137 6.37 14.30 -11.32
C TYR A 137 6.72 13.40 -12.50
N VAL A 138 5.83 12.50 -12.88
CA VAL A 138 5.99 11.63 -14.05
C VAL A 138 5.35 12.32 -15.26
N ALA A 139 6.18 13.03 -16.03
CA ALA A 139 5.72 13.74 -17.22
C ALA A 139 5.42 12.75 -18.37
N PRO A 140 4.61 13.14 -19.38
CA PRO A 140 4.35 12.29 -20.54
C PRO A 140 5.60 11.87 -21.32
N ASP A 141 6.67 12.69 -21.27
CA ASP A 141 7.96 12.42 -21.89
C ASP A 141 8.97 11.75 -20.95
N PHE A 142 8.50 11.18 -19.85
CA PHE A 142 9.34 10.48 -18.87
C PHE A 142 10.13 9.34 -19.53
N ALA A 143 11.44 9.32 -19.31
CA ALA A 143 12.36 8.39 -19.97
C ALA A 143 12.28 6.96 -19.42
N GLY A 144 11.70 6.77 -18.26
CA GLY A 144 11.46 5.45 -17.65
C GLY A 144 10.10 4.86 -18.02
N LYS A 145 9.76 3.76 -17.37
CA LYS A 145 8.44 3.15 -17.45
C LYS A 145 7.84 2.99 -16.07
N VAL A 146 6.52 3.08 -15.97
CA VAL A 146 5.76 2.86 -14.74
C VAL A 146 5.43 1.38 -14.62
N LEU A 147 5.70 0.79 -13.45
CA LEU A 147 5.37 -0.60 -13.17
C LEU A 147 3.91 -0.75 -12.74
N GLY A 148 3.29 -1.85 -13.15
CA GLY A 148 2.02 -2.32 -12.59
C GLY A 148 2.21 -3.08 -11.28
N GLU A 149 1.17 -3.11 -10.47
CA GLU A 149 1.05 -4.00 -9.32
C GLU A 149 0.44 -5.35 -9.73
#